data_571af67375e76a12037d6cde124b8054
#
_entry.id   571af67375e76a12037d6cde124b8054
#
_cell.length_a   1.000
_cell.length_b   1.000
_cell.length_c   1.000
_cell.angle_alpha   90.00
_cell.angle_beta   90.00
_cell.angle_gamma   90.00
#
_symmetry.space_group_name_H-M   'P 1'
#
loop_
_entity.id
_entity.type
_entity.pdbx_description
1 polymer ?
#
loop_
_entity_poly.entity_id
_entity_poly.type
_entity_poly.pdbx_seq_one_letter_code
_entity_poly.pdbx_strand_id
1 'polypeptide(L)' 'MINTVEKKYSVIDTGSFNFKVTKQDGTILWVPNDEANTDYQAIQEWIADGGTVIDNGGGE' A
#
# COMPACT_ATOMS: atom_id res chain seq x y z
N MET A 1 11.81 -4.84 -5.80
CA MET A 1 10.74 -4.41 -6.71
C MET A 1 9.39 -4.86 -6.15
N ILE A 2 8.37 -4.04 -6.32
CA ILE A 2 7.05 -4.31 -5.76
C ILE A 2 6.37 -5.43 -6.54
N ASN A 3 5.85 -6.42 -5.83
CA ASN A 3 5.07 -7.50 -6.43
C ASN A 3 3.57 -7.19 -6.31
N THR A 4 3.11 -6.91 -5.10
CA THR A 4 1.71 -6.56 -4.86
C THR A 4 1.62 -5.47 -3.82
N VAL A 5 0.53 -4.69 -3.89
CA VAL A 5 0.21 -3.66 -2.91
C VAL A 5 -1.23 -3.85 -2.47
N GLU A 6 -1.45 -3.84 -1.18
CA GLU A 6 -2.78 -4.06 -0.61
C GLU A 6 -3.09 -2.95 0.38
N LYS A 7 -4.29 -2.39 0.29
CA LYS A 7 -4.75 -1.41 1.27
C LYS A 7 -5.25 -2.10 2.52
N LYS A 8 -4.77 -1.65 3.67
CA LYS A 8 -5.23 -2.15 4.96
C LYS A 8 -5.78 -0.97 5.76
N TYR A 9 -7.06 -1.02 6.06
CA TYR A 9 -7.73 0.06 6.77
C TYR A 9 -7.63 -0.15 8.27
N SER A 10 -7.53 0.97 9.00
CA SER A 10 -7.50 0.93 10.45
C SER A 10 -8.91 0.74 10.98
N VAL A 11 -9.07 -0.18 11.93
CA VAL A 11 -10.36 -0.38 12.60
C VAL A 11 -10.62 0.69 13.65
N ILE A 12 -9.58 1.39 14.08
CA ILE A 12 -9.69 2.43 15.10
C ILE A 12 -9.92 3.77 14.47
N ASP A 13 -9.22 4.06 13.38
CA ASP A 13 -9.31 5.32 12.66
C ASP A 13 -9.76 5.01 11.24
N THR A 14 -11.04 5.11 11.00
CA THR A 14 -11.62 4.72 9.72
C THR A 14 -11.23 5.63 8.56
N GLY A 15 -10.64 6.78 8.87
CA GLY A 15 -10.16 7.69 7.83
C GLY A 15 -8.74 7.39 7.39
N SER A 16 -8.09 6.41 8.01
CA SER A 16 -6.69 6.12 7.73
C SER A 16 -6.51 4.72 7.19
N PHE A 17 -5.51 4.57 6.35
CA PHE A 17 -5.13 3.25 5.86
C PHE A 17 -3.63 3.22 5.60
N ASN A 18 -3.09 2.00 5.61
CA ASN A 18 -1.70 1.76 5.26
C ASN A 18 -1.65 0.86 4.04
N PHE A 19 -0.54 0.92 3.32
CA PHE A 19 -0.30 -0.01 2.24
C PHE A 19 0.55 -1.16 2.75
N LYS A 20 0.13 -2.37 2.45
CA LYS A 20 0.95 -3.55 2.68
C LYS A 20 1.60 -3.92 1.36
N VAL A 21 2.88 -3.65 1.26
CA VAL A 21 3.64 -3.89 0.04
C VAL A 21 4.36 -5.22 0.17
N THR A 22 4.11 -6.13 -0.77
CA THR A 22 4.85 -7.37 -0.84
C THR A 22 5.82 -7.27 -2.01
N LYS A 23 7.09 -7.43 -1.73
CA LYS A 23 8.11 -7.41 -2.77
C LYS A 23 8.29 -8.79 -3.37
N GLN A 24 8.95 -8.83 -4.51
CA GLN A 24 9.13 -10.10 -5.25
C GLN A 24 9.96 -11.12 -4.48
N ASP A 25 10.79 -10.65 -3.57
CA ASP A 25 11.60 -11.56 -2.74
C ASP A 25 10.85 -12.03 -1.48
N GLY A 26 9.60 -11.61 -1.31
CA GLY A 26 8.80 -11.99 -0.16
C GLY A 26 8.82 -10.99 0.99
N THR A 27 9.61 -9.93 0.86
CA THR A 27 9.68 -8.89 1.88
C THR A 27 8.36 -8.13 1.97
N ILE A 28 7.87 -7.91 3.17
CA ILE A 28 6.65 -7.16 3.40
C ILE A 28 6.99 -5.83 4.07
N LEU A 29 6.48 -4.74 3.51
CA LEU A 29 6.64 -3.41 4.05
C LEU A 29 5.28 -2.82 4.38
N TRP A 30 5.21 -2.11 5.48
CA TRP A 30 4.02 -1.35 5.85
C TRP A 30 4.31 0.11 5.57
N VAL A 31 3.58 0.70 4.65
CA VAL A 31 3.82 2.07 4.19
C VAL A 31 2.62 2.93 4.58
N PRO A 32 2.85 3.99 5.36
CA PRO A 32 1.75 4.88 5.75
C PRO A 32 1.24 5.68 4.55
N ASN A 33 0.01 6.15 4.65
CA ASN A 33 -0.60 7.00 3.65
C ASN A 33 -0.07 8.43 3.84
N ASP A 34 1.16 8.67 3.42
CA ASP A 34 1.84 9.94 3.64
C ASP A 34 2.64 10.29 2.39
N GLU A 35 2.25 11.36 1.72
CA GLU A 35 2.88 11.77 0.47
C GLU A 35 4.36 12.13 0.63
N ALA A 36 4.79 12.45 1.84
CA ALA A 36 6.19 12.74 2.11
C ALA A 36 7.03 11.48 2.24
N ASN A 37 6.41 10.32 2.34
CA ASN A 37 7.11 9.06 2.49
C ASN A 37 7.60 8.57 1.13
N THR A 38 8.90 8.26 1.02
CA THR A 38 9.46 7.83 -0.26
C THR A 38 8.90 6.50 -0.72
N ASP A 39 8.57 5.61 0.21
CA ASP A 39 7.97 4.33 -0.17
C ASP A 39 6.57 4.55 -0.72
N TYR A 40 5.82 5.50 -0.17
CA TYR A 40 4.51 5.85 -0.68
C TYR A 40 4.62 6.37 -2.12
N GLN A 41 5.63 7.22 -2.38
CA GLN A 41 5.85 7.73 -3.72
C GLN A 41 6.20 6.60 -4.69
N ALA A 42 6.97 5.62 -4.24
CA ALA A 42 7.30 4.46 -5.07
C ALA A 42 6.05 3.66 -5.42
N ILE A 43 5.11 3.54 -4.48
CA ILE A 43 3.84 2.88 -4.74
C ILE A 43 3.07 3.63 -5.82
N GLN A 44 3.03 4.95 -5.74
CA GLN A 44 2.32 5.75 -6.74
C GLN A 44 2.92 5.58 -8.12
N GLU A 45 4.24 5.55 -8.22
CA GLU A 45 4.91 5.30 -9.49
C GLU A 45 4.59 3.92 -10.04
N TRP A 46 4.57 2.92 -9.15
CA TRP A 46 4.22 1.56 -9.54
C TRP A 46 2.80 1.47 -10.09
N ILE A 47 1.87 2.18 -9.47
CA ILE A 47 0.47 2.23 -9.94
C ILE A 47 0.40 2.90 -11.30
N ALA A 48 1.12 4.01 -11.48
CA ALA A 48 1.14 4.73 -12.76
C ALA A 48 1.73 3.88 -13.87
N ASP A 49 2.58 2.92 -13.51
CA ASP A 49 3.26 2.04 -14.46
C ASP A 49 2.43 0.78 -14.77
N GLY A 50 1.20 0.73 -14.30
CA GLY A 50 0.29 -0.36 -14.58
C GLY A 50 0.00 -1.28 -13.41
N GLY A 51 0.53 -0.98 -12.23
CA GLY A 51 0.28 -1.80 -11.06
C GLY A 51 -1.16 -1.66 -10.56
N THR A 52 -1.65 -2.69 -9.92
CA THR A 52 -3.00 -2.72 -9.39
C THR A 52 -2.96 -2.89 -7.87
N VAL A 53 -3.61 -1.97 -7.16
CA VAL A 53 -3.73 -2.05 -5.71
C VAL A 53 -4.94 -2.89 -5.36
N ILE A 54 -4.74 -3.84 -4.45
CA ILE A 54 -5.83 -4.67 -3.95
C ILE A 54 -6.50 -3.91 -2.83
N ASP A 55 -7.78 -3.62 -3.00
CA ASP A 55 -8.56 -2.89 -2.01
C ASP A 55 -9.60 -3.83 -1.44
N ASN A 56 -9.38 -4.29 -0.22
CA ASN A 56 -10.28 -5.24 0.44
C ASN A 56 -11.46 -4.54 1.12
N GLY A 57 -11.50 -3.23 1.04
CA GLY A 57 -12.55 -2.48 1.71
C GLY A 57 -12.32 -2.39 3.21
N GLY A 58 -12.79 -1.32 3.81
CA GLY A 58 -12.55 -1.08 5.23
C GLY A 58 -13.40 -1.92 6.16
N GLY A 59 -14.27 -2.71 5.64
CA GLY A 59 -15.20 -3.48 6.44
C GLY A 59 -14.70 -4.84 6.90
N GLU A 60 -13.53 -5.18 6.51
CA GLU A 60 -13.01 -6.51 6.82
C GLU A 60 -12.30 -6.59 8.17
#